data_5ec14567c710e86e007057204ff4d38b
#
_entry.id   5ec14567c710e86e007057204ff4d38b
#
_cell.length_a   1.000
_cell.length_b   1.000
_cell.length_c   1.000
_cell.angle_alpha   90.00
_cell.angle_beta   90.00
_cell.angle_gamma   90.00
#
_symmetry.space_group_name_H-M   'P 1'
#
loop_
_entity.id
_entity.type
_entity.pdbx_description
1 polymer ?
#
loop_
_entity_poly.entity_id
_entity_poly.type
_entity_poly.pdbx_seq_one_letter_code
_entity_poly.pdbx_strand_id
1 'polypeptide(L)'
;QNRIQFFELWLNSKLRHGNTVVLKIRNPRGQIKELRILDWNRVEPLVADDGDVFYRITPDRNCGITESVTVPAREVIHDRFNCFFHPLVGLPPVYAAGLAAMQGHHIQANSTYFFRNGGRPSGVIEVPGSITEENAKKLKGNWDSGYTGENAGKTAILSNGAKYSPTTFSPVDAQTVEQLKMTAEIVCSVFRVPA
;
A
#
# COMPACT_ATOMS: atom_id res chain seq x y z
N GLN A 1 9.32 -22.63 13.47
CA GLN A 1 8.25 -22.51 12.46
C GLN A 1 7.58 -23.84 12.25
N ASN A 2 6.23 -23.88 12.25
CA ASN A 2 5.52 -25.05 11.78
C ASN A 2 5.40 -25.03 10.23
N ARG A 3 4.97 -26.14 9.64
CA ARG A 3 4.83 -26.27 8.18
C ARG A 3 3.93 -25.20 7.55
N ILE A 4 2.84 -24.84 8.22
CA ILE A 4 1.88 -23.84 7.72
C ILE A 4 2.53 -22.47 7.66
N GLN A 5 3.14 -22.02 8.76
CA GLN A 5 3.84 -20.74 8.82
C GLN A 5 4.97 -20.61 7.79
N PHE A 6 5.66 -21.71 7.50
CA PHE A 6 6.70 -21.74 6.49
C PHE A 6 6.12 -21.43 5.10
N PHE A 7 5.03 -22.09 4.70
CA PHE A 7 4.41 -21.82 3.40
C PHE A 7 3.70 -20.48 3.33
N GLU A 8 3.13 -20.00 4.42
CA GLU A 8 2.59 -18.63 4.50
C GLU A 8 3.66 -17.58 4.23
N LEU A 9 4.83 -17.69 4.87
CA LEU A 9 5.95 -16.79 4.63
C LEU A 9 6.49 -16.91 3.19
N TRP A 10 6.55 -18.14 2.65
CA TRP A 10 6.93 -18.37 1.27
C TRP A 10 6.03 -17.64 0.29
N LEU A 11 4.72 -17.82 0.41
CA LEU A 11 3.73 -17.19 -0.45
C LEU A 11 3.72 -15.67 -0.27
N ASN A 12 3.76 -15.19 0.97
CA ASN A 12 3.82 -13.76 1.26
C ASN A 12 5.03 -13.08 0.63
N SER A 13 6.21 -13.68 0.73
CA SER A 13 7.42 -13.16 0.09
C SER A 13 7.25 -13.12 -1.43
N LYS A 14 6.77 -14.21 -2.03
CA LYS A 14 6.56 -14.34 -3.47
C LYS A 14 5.53 -13.32 -4.01
N LEU A 15 4.41 -13.15 -3.31
CA LEU A 15 3.35 -12.23 -3.74
C LEU A 15 3.73 -10.75 -3.55
N ARG A 16 4.48 -10.44 -2.48
CA ARG A 16 4.88 -9.06 -2.17
C ARG A 16 6.08 -8.58 -3.00
N HIS A 17 7.06 -9.46 -3.19
CA HIS A 17 8.34 -9.11 -3.80
C HIS A 17 8.59 -9.78 -5.15
N GLY A 18 7.72 -10.69 -5.57
CA GLY A 18 7.93 -11.49 -6.76
C GLY A 18 8.97 -12.61 -6.58
N ASN A 19 9.55 -12.72 -5.39
CA ASN A 19 10.67 -13.60 -5.09
C ASN A 19 10.54 -14.19 -3.70
N THR A 20 10.88 -15.47 -3.57
CA THR A 20 11.08 -16.14 -2.29
C THR A 20 12.42 -16.82 -2.31
N VAL A 21 13.26 -16.51 -1.34
CA VAL A 21 14.59 -17.10 -1.20
C VAL A 21 14.66 -17.89 0.10
N VAL A 22 15.04 -19.16 0.00
CA VAL A 22 15.17 -20.07 1.13
C VAL A 22 16.60 -20.54 1.23
N LEU A 23 17.23 -20.27 2.36
CA LEU A 23 18.58 -20.73 2.65
C LEU A 23 18.54 -22.15 3.23
N LYS A 24 19.37 -23.03 2.68
CA LYS A 24 19.59 -24.41 3.16
C LYS A 24 20.67 -24.40 4.24
N ILE A 25 20.30 -24.65 5.47
CA ILE A 25 21.26 -24.81 6.56
C ILE A 25 21.64 -26.28 6.65
N ARG A 26 22.94 -26.55 6.52
CA ARG A 26 23.47 -27.94 6.55
C ARG A 26 24.10 -28.28 7.89
N ASN A 27 24.05 -29.55 8.20
CA ASN A 27 24.85 -30.12 9.32
C ASN A 27 26.29 -30.39 8.84
N PRO A 28 27.23 -30.74 9.76
CA PRO A 28 28.61 -31.06 9.39
C PRO A 28 28.76 -32.27 8.43
N ARG A 29 27.71 -33.10 8.30
CA ARG A 29 27.65 -34.20 7.33
C ARG A 29 27.14 -33.80 5.96
N GLY A 30 26.91 -32.51 5.73
CA GLY A 30 26.39 -31.98 4.46
C GLY A 30 24.87 -32.13 4.20
N GLN A 31 24.13 -32.73 5.14
CA GLN A 31 22.69 -32.94 5.02
C GLN A 31 21.96 -31.65 5.41
N ILE A 32 20.84 -31.38 4.74
CA ILE A 32 20.00 -30.23 5.06
C ILE A 32 19.32 -30.48 6.41
N LYS A 33 19.64 -29.65 7.39
CA LYS A 33 19.05 -29.65 8.72
C LYS A 33 17.83 -28.75 8.83
N GLU A 34 17.87 -27.61 8.15
CA GLU A 34 16.87 -26.56 8.28
C GLU A 34 16.74 -25.79 6.97
N LEU A 35 15.53 -25.29 6.70
CA LEU A 35 15.23 -24.37 5.62
C LEU A 35 14.78 -23.04 6.24
N ARG A 36 15.42 -21.94 5.87
CA ARG A 36 15.09 -20.59 6.35
C ARG A 36 14.67 -19.70 5.23
N ILE A 37 13.46 -19.16 5.30
CA ILE A 37 13.00 -18.12 4.38
C ILE A 37 13.67 -16.82 4.78
N LEU A 38 14.32 -16.19 3.81
CA LEU A 38 15.01 -14.91 3.98
C LEU A 38 14.11 -13.76 3.56
N ASP A 39 14.32 -12.59 4.16
CA ASP A 39 13.73 -11.35 3.66
C ASP A 39 14.39 -10.99 2.33
N TRP A 40 13.59 -10.91 1.25
CA TRP A 40 14.07 -10.56 -0.08
C TRP A 40 14.86 -9.24 -0.12
N ASN A 41 14.46 -8.25 0.68
CA ASN A 41 15.17 -6.97 0.74
C ASN A 41 16.61 -7.07 1.26
N ARG A 42 16.98 -8.23 1.80
CA ARG A 42 18.31 -8.54 2.33
C ARG A 42 19.11 -9.48 1.45
N VAL A 43 18.56 -9.86 0.31
CA VAL A 43 19.17 -10.83 -0.62
C VAL A 43 19.42 -10.17 -1.96
N GLU A 44 20.66 -10.23 -2.41
CA GLU A 44 21.09 -9.71 -3.71
C GLU A 44 21.66 -10.86 -4.55
N PRO A 45 21.02 -11.21 -5.68
CA PRO A 45 21.59 -12.17 -6.61
C PRO A 45 22.77 -11.55 -7.36
N LEU A 46 23.88 -12.26 -7.42
CA LEU A 46 25.10 -11.87 -8.10
C LEU A 46 25.42 -12.89 -9.18
N VAL A 47 25.95 -12.43 -10.29
CA VAL A 47 26.45 -13.27 -11.38
C VAL A 47 27.94 -13.03 -11.52
N ALA A 48 28.73 -14.08 -11.43
CA ALA A 48 30.16 -14.03 -11.65
C ALA A 48 30.50 -13.99 -13.15
N ASP A 49 31.73 -13.65 -13.50
CA ASP A 49 32.18 -13.51 -14.89
C ASP A 49 32.09 -14.83 -15.69
N ASP A 50 32.13 -15.96 -15.00
CA ASP A 50 31.95 -17.32 -15.55
C ASP A 50 30.48 -17.73 -15.73
N GLY A 51 29.52 -16.86 -15.28
CA GLY A 51 28.10 -17.13 -15.33
C GLY A 51 27.52 -17.81 -14.08
N ASP A 52 28.36 -18.16 -13.12
CA ASP A 52 27.88 -18.77 -11.86
C ASP A 52 27.09 -17.76 -11.03
N VAL A 53 26.00 -18.25 -10.42
CA VAL A 53 25.09 -17.42 -9.61
C VAL A 53 25.38 -17.59 -8.13
N PHE A 54 25.52 -16.48 -7.46
CA PHE A 54 25.70 -16.35 -6.03
C PHE A 54 24.62 -15.45 -5.42
N TYR A 55 24.41 -15.57 -4.12
CA TYR A 55 23.48 -14.73 -3.38
C TYR A 55 24.23 -14.09 -2.23
N ARG A 56 24.31 -12.75 -2.25
CA ARG A 56 24.77 -11.96 -1.11
C ARG A 56 23.59 -11.74 -0.16
N ILE A 57 23.78 -12.15 1.09
CA ILE A 57 22.79 -12.04 2.15
C ILE A 57 23.33 -11.04 3.17
N THR A 58 22.61 -9.93 3.38
CA THR A 58 22.96 -8.96 4.41
C THR A 58 22.52 -9.45 5.80
N PRO A 59 23.11 -8.92 6.89
CA PRO A 59 22.82 -9.40 8.23
C PRO A 59 21.33 -9.39 8.57
N ASP A 60 20.84 -10.51 9.09
CA ASP A 60 19.48 -10.68 9.59
C ASP A 60 19.49 -11.50 10.88
N ARG A 61 19.32 -10.79 12.00
CA ARG A 61 19.32 -11.42 13.32
C ARG A 61 18.17 -12.42 13.49
N ASN A 62 17.02 -12.20 12.84
CA ASN A 62 15.89 -13.12 12.91
C ASN A 62 16.21 -14.48 12.25
N CYS A 63 17.08 -14.45 11.23
CA CYS A 63 17.57 -15.65 10.56
C CYS A 63 18.91 -16.14 11.10
N GLY A 64 19.44 -15.54 12.19
CA GLY A 64 20.71 -15.92 12.78
C GLY A 64 21.93 -15.59 11.93
N ILE A 65 21.81 -14.65 10.99
CA ILE A 65 22.89 -14.17 10.13
C ILE A 65 23.40 -12.86 10.72
N THR A 66 24.60 -12.88 11.30
CA THR A 66 25.20 -11.74 12.01
C THR A 66 26.04 -10.87 11.09
N GLU A 67 26.60 -11.45 10.01
CA GLU A 67 27.46 -10.78 9.07
C GLU A 67 26.98 -11.01 7.64
N SER A 68 27.44 -10.17 6.71
CA SER A 68 27.13 -10.35 5.29
C SER A 68 27.81 -11.60 4.76
N VAL A 69 27.05 -12.51 4.16
CA VAL A 69 27.52 -13.79 3.63
C VAL A 69 27.15 -13.90 2.16
N THR A 70 28.10 -14.39 1.36
CA THR A 70 27.84 -14.75 -0.04
C THR A 70 27.79 -16.27 -0.15
N VAL A 71 26.70 -16.81 -0.65
CA VAL A 71 26.46 -18.24 -0.81
C VAL A 71 26.22 -18.60 -2.28
N PRO A 72 26.68 -19.77 -2.75
CA PRO A 72 26.41 -20.20 -4.12
C PRO A 72 24.92 -20.61 -4.27
N ALA A 73 24.42 -20.56 -5.50
CA ALA A 73 23.02 -20.88 -5.82
C ALA A 73 22.57 -22.26 -5.34
N ARG A 74 23.47 -23.23 -5.26
CA ARG A 74 23.17 -24.59 -4.76
C ARG A 74 22.70 -24.61 -3.30
N GLU A 75 23.10 -23.61 -2.48
CA GLU A 75 22.69 -23.49 -1.08
C GLU A 75 21.37 -22.73 -0.90
N VAL A 76 20.75 -22.31 -1.99
CA VAL A 76 19.55 -21.51 -1.99
C VAL A 76 18.45 -22.22 -2.79
N ILE A 77 17.20 -22.06 -2.38
CA ILE A 77 16.03 -22.29 -3.22
C ILE A 77 15.48 -20.90 -3.54
N HIS A 78 15.51 -20.54 -4.81
CA HIS A 78 14.96 -19.26 -5.27
C HIS A 78 13.72 -19.52 -6.14
N ASP A 79 12.55 -19.27 -5.58
CA ASP A 79 11.26 -19.33 -6.27
C ASP A 79 10.86 -17.93 -6.73
N ARG A 80 10.74 -17.76 -8.04
CA ARG A 80 10.51 -16.46 -8.70
C ARG A 80 9.13 -16.42 -9.34
N PHE A 81 8.55 -15.26 -9.38
CA PHE A 81 7.40 -14.94 -10.23
C PHE A 81 7.89 -14.66 -11.67
N ASN A 82 7.11 -13.94 -12.47
CA ASN A 82 7.52 -13.60 -13.83
C ASN A 82 8.79 -12.72 -13.82
N CYS A 83 9.86 -13.19 -14.47
CA CYS A 83 11.11 -12.47 -14.65
C CYS A 83 11.03 -11.61 -15.92
N PHE A 84 10.51 -10.39 -15.82
CA PHE A 84 10.28 -9.53 -16.99
C PHE A 84 11.50 -8.68 -17.36
N PHE A 85 12.15 -8.10 -16.36
CA PHE A 85 13.28 -7.18 -16.58
C PHE A 85 14.64 -7.83 -16.35
N HIS A 86 14.72 -8.79 -15.47
CA HIS A 86 15.97 -9.45 -15.10
C HIS A 86 15.75 -10.94 -14.88
N PRO A 87 16.60 -11.82 -15.44
CA PRO A 87 16.37 -13.27 -15.39
C PRO A 87 16.38 -13.88 -13.99
N LEU A 88 17.03 -13.22 -13.02
CA LEU A 88 17.11 -13.67 -11.63
C LEU A 88 16.16 -12.94 -10.69
N VAL A 89 15.39 -11.97 -11.17
CA VAL A 89 14.48 -11.17 -10.32
C VAL A 89 13.06 -11.28 -10.84
N GLY A 90 12.20 -11.90 -10.06
CA GLY A 90 10.77 -12.00 -10.33
C GLY A 90 10.05 -10.69 -10.01
N LEU A 91 9.06 -10.35 -10.82
CA LEU A 91 8.24 -9.17 -10.66
C LEU A 91 7.01 -9.50 -9.79
N PRO A 92 6.72 -8.72 -8.73
CA PRO A 92 5.56 -8.98 -7.90
C PRO A 92 4.24 -8.73 -8.64
N PRO A 93 3.19 -9.52 -8.41
CA PRO A 93 1.88 -9.31 -9.03
C PRO A 93 1.31 -7.92 -8.77
N VAL A 94 1.55 -7.36 -7.58
CA VAL A 94 1.09 -6.01 -7.21
C VAL A 94 1.59 -4.92 -8.15
N TYR A 95 2.69 -5.14 -8.87
CA TYR A 95 3.18 -4.20 -9.87
C TYR A 95 2.17 -3.96 -10.99
N ALA A 96 1.53 -5.03 -11.47
CA ALA A 96 0.49 -4.93 -12.50
C ALA A 96 -0.81 -4.30 -11.97
N ALA A 97 -1.14 -4.50 -10.69
CA ALA A 97 -2.32 -3.94 -10.06
C ALA A 97 -2.10 -2.57 -9.41
N GLY A 98 -0.89 -2.00 -9.49
CA GLY A 98 -0.51 -0.82 -8.72
C GLY A 98 -1.43 0.38 -8.92
N LEU A 99 -1.79 0.70 -10.17
CA LEU A 99 -2.70 1.81 -10.47
C LEU A 99 -4.12 1.55 -9.94
N ALA A 100 -4.65 0.33 -10.11
CA ALA A 100 -5.98 -0.03 -9.60
C ALA A 100 -6.00 0.02 -8.06
N ALA A 101 -4.96 -0.49 -7.40
CA ALA A 101 -4.83 -0.42 -5.95
C ALA A 101 -4.76 1.03 -5.44
N MET A 102 -3.99 1.89 -6.11
CA MET A 102 -3.93 3.32 -5.79
C MET A 102 -5.28 4.01 -5.99
N GLN A 103 -5.96 3.74 -7.10
CA GLN A 103 -7.29 4.29 -7.37
C GLN A 103 -8.28 3.90 -6.27
N GLY A 104 -8.35 2.61 -5.92
CA GLY A 104 -9.20 2.13 -4.83
C GLY A 104 -8.88 2.79 -3.49
N HIS A 105 -7.58 2.93 -3.19
CA HIS A 105 -7.14 3.63 -1.97
C HIS A 105 -7.61 5.10 -1.95
N HIS A 106 -7.44 5.84 -3.04
CA HIS A 106 -7.88 7.24 -3.12
C HIS A 106 -9.39 7.38 -3.02
N ILE A 107 -10.17 6.50 -3.64
CA ILE A 107 -11.63 6.50 -3.52
C ILE A 107 -12.04 6.25 -2.06
N GLN A 108 -11.44 5.27 -1.40
CA GLN A 108 -11.73 4.98 0.01
C GLN A 108 -11.29 6.11 0.94
N ALA A 109 -10.13 6.72 0.70
CA ALA A 109 -9.65 7.86 1.46
C ALA A 109 -10.60 9.06 1.32
N ASN A 110 -11.00 9.41 0.09
CA ASN A 110 -11.93 10.49 -0.17
C ASN A 110 -13.29 10.23 0.50
N SER A 111 -13.81 9.00 0.40
CA SER A 111 -15.04 8.60 1.09
C SER A 111 -14.90 8.76 2.61
N THR A 112 -13.79 8.33 3.18
CA THR A 112 -13.51 8.48 4.61
C THR A 112 -13.47 9.96 5.04
N TYR A 113 -12.79 10.79 4.27
CA TYR A 113 -12.75 12.25 4.53
C TYR A 113 -14.14 12.88 4.41
N PHE A 114 -14.93 12.48 3.41
CA PHE A 114 -16.28 12.94 3.23
C PHE A 114 -17.16 12.64 4.45
N PHE A 115 -17.17 11.37 4.89
CA PHE A 115 -17.95 10.98 6.06
C PHE A 115 -17.42 11.59 7.37
N ARG A 116 -16.10 11.71 7.52
CA ARG A 116 -15.49 12.37 8.68
C ARG A 116 -15.90 13.83 8.79
N ASN A 117 -16.09 14.53 7.68
CA ASN A 117 -16.57 15.91 7.63
C ASN A 117 -18.10 16.01 7.66
N GLY A 118 -18.80 14.98 8.11
CA GLY A 118 -20.26 14.97 8.27
C GLY A 118 -21.04 14.84 6.97
N GLY A 119 -20.43 14.29 5.90
CA GLY A 119 -21.10 14.07 4.62
C GLY A 119 -21.48 15.37 3.89
N ARG A 120 -20.97 16.50 4.32
CA ARG A 120 -21.26 17.80 3.71
C ARG A 120 -20.06 18.27 2.90
N PRO A 121 -20.26 18.59 1.62
CA PRO A 121 -19.22 19.26 0.84
C PRO A 121 -18.93 20.64 1.44
N SER A 122 -17.68 21.09 1.26
CA SER A 122 -17.32 22.47 1.51
C SER A 122 -18.22 23.37 0.69
N GLY A 123 -18.69 24.46 1.27
CA GLY A 123 -19.51 25.46 0.59
C GLY A 123 -18.79 26.78 0.48
N VAL A 124 -19.42 27.70 -0.21
CA VAL A 124 -18.96 29.08 -0.33
C VAL A 124 -19.80 29.92 0.61
N ILE A 125 -19.15 30.74 1.46
CA ILE A 125 -19.80 31.76 2.27
C ILE A 125 -19.67 33.08 1.48
N GLU A 126 -20.77 33.56 0.94
CA GLU A 126 -20.84 34.84 0.27
C GLU A 126 -21.15 35.93 1.29
N VAL A 127 -20.36 36.99 1.31
CA VAL A 127 -20.57 38.14 2.18
C VAL A 127 -20.77 39.36 1.29
N PRO A 128 -21.87 40.11 1.43
CA PRO A 128 -22.11 41.31 0.63
C PRO A 128 -21.07 42.39 1.00
N GLY A 129 -20.42 42.97 -0.01
CA GLY A 129 -19.43 44.02 0.13
C GLY A 129 -17.99 43.50 0.22
N SER A 130 -17.05 44.43 0.45
CA SER A 130 -15.61 44.06 0.60
C SER A 130 -15.31 43.58 2.03
N ILE A 131 -14.65 42.47 2.16
CA ILE A 131 -14.18 41.92 3.43
C ILE A 131 -12.65 42.00 3.48
N THR A 132 -12.08 42.43 4.61
CA THR A 132 -10.63 42.39 4.81
C THR A 132 -10.13 40.93 4.99
N GLU A 133 -8.89 40.69 4.63
CA GLU A 133 -8.31 39.35 4.72
C GLU A 133 -8.35 38.80 6.19
N GLU A 134 -8.17 39.68 7.17
CA GLU A 134 -8.24 39.31 8.58
C GLU A 134 -9.66 38.84 8.97
N ASN A 135 -10.70 39.57 8.55
CA ASN A 135 -12.07 39.19 8.83
C ASN A 135 -12.50 37.95 8.06
N ALA A 136 -11.97 37.70 6.85
CA ALA A 136 -12.20 36.48 6.11
C ALA A 136 -11.58 35.26 6.83
N LYS A 137 -10.36 35.39 7.37
CA LYS A 137 -9.73 34.35 8.16
C LYS A 137 -10.50 34.06 9.46
N LYS A 138 -10.97 35.08 10.16
CA LYS A 138 -11.80 34.92 11.37
C LYS A 138 -13.12 34.24 11.06
N LEU A 139 -13.80 34.65 9.98
CA LEU A 139 -15.06 34.03 9.55
C LEU A 139 -14.87 32.53 9.22
N LYS A 140 -13.81 32.22 8.47
CA LYS A 140 -13.47 30.84 8.14
C LYS A 140 -13.13 30.04 9.39
N GLY A 141 -12.32 30.55 10.31
CA GLY A 141 -11.97 29.89 11.57
C GLY A 141 -13.16 29.59 12.46
N ASN A 142 -14.09 30.57 12.58
CA ASN A 142 -15.33 30.39 13.32
C ASN A 142 -16.26 29.34 12.66
N TRP A 143 -16.30 29.32 11.34
CA TRP A 143 -17.05 28.31 10.60
C TRP A 143 -16.47 26.92 10.82
N ASP A 144 -15.17 26.77 10.63
CA ASP A 144 -14.47 25.49 10.78
C ASP A 144 -14.61 24.92 12.20
N SER A 145 -14.51 25.76 13.22
CA SER A 145 -14.68 25.32 14.62
C SER A 145 -16.12 25.07 15.04
N GLY A 146 -17.06 25.83 14.48
CA GLY A 146 -18.46 25.78 14.88
C GLY A 146 -19.30 24.74 14.15
N TYR A 147 -18.96 24.40 12.92
CA TYR A 147 -19.83 23.64 12.01
C TYR A 147 -19.16 22.50 11.26
N THR A 148 -17.88 22.20 11.56
CA THR A 148 -17.18 21.06 10.96
C THR A 148 -16.77 20.01 12.02
N GLY A 149 -16.35 18.84 11.59
CA GLY A 149 -15.95 17.76 12.50
C GLY A 149 -17.11 17.29 13.39
N GLU A 150 -16.91 17.27 14.70
CA GLU A 150 -17.90 16.85 15.68
C GLU A 150 -19.12 17.79 15.77
N ASN A 151 -18.96 19.01 15.27
CA ASN A 151 -20.04 20.02 15.21
C ASN A 151 -20.82 20.02 13.89
N ALA A 152 -20.52 19.09 12.99
CA ALA A 152 -21.20 18.96 11.73
C ALA A 152 -22.70 18.67 11.97
N GLY A 153 -23.56 19.40 11.24
CA GLY A 153 -25.02 19.25 11.39
C GLY A 153 -25.70 20.26 12.31
N LYS A 154 -24.97 21.05 13.06
CA LYS A 154 -25.55 22.14 13.85
C LYS A 154 -26.11 23.24 12.94
N THR A 155 -27.18 23.89 13.40
CA THR A 155 -27.77 25.02 12.68
C THR A 155 -26.84 26.22 12.68
N ALA A 156 -26.49 26.73 11.52
CA ALA A 156 -25.64 27.89 11.36
C ALA A 156 -26.51 29.17 11.35
N ILE A 157 -26.09 30.20 12.10
CA ILE A 157 -26.70 31.53 12.05
C ILE A 157 -25.72 32.45 11.33
N LEU A 158 -26.14 32.98 10.21
CA LEU A 158 -25.36 33.91 9.43
C LEU A 158 -25.90 35.33 9.68
N SER A 159 -25.00 36.30 9.86
CA SER A 159 -25.31 37.69 10.06
C SER A 159 -24.88 38.53 8.84
N ASN A 160 -25.26 39.82 8.82
CA ASN A 160 -24.84 40.80 7.81
C ASN A 160 -25.13 40.41 6.35
N GLY A 161 -26.21 39.66 6.12
CA GLY A 161 -26.61 39.27 4.75
C GLY A 161 -25.70 38.19 4.13
N ALA A 162 -24.83 37.57 4.88
CA ALA A 162 -24.03 36.44 4.41
C ALA A 162 -24.91 35.26 3.99
N LYS A 163 -24.58 34.61 2.87
CA LYS A 163 -25.25 33.41 2.37
C LYS A 163 -24.28 32.26 2.32
N TYR A 164 -24.75 31.08 2.70
CA TYR A 164 -24.00 29.84 2.53
C TYR A 164 -24.59 29.07 1.34
N SER A 165 -23.76 28.86 0.35
CA SER A 165 -24.09 28.02 -0.81
C SER A 165 -23.27 26.76 -0.72
N PRO A 166 -23.90 25.60 -0.40
CA PRO A 166 -23.15 24.33 -0.40
C PRO A 166 -22.69 24.03 -1.82
N THR A 167 -21.42 23.70 -1.98
CA THR A 167 -20.94 23.13 -3.23
C THR A 167 -21.43 21.70 -3.30
N THR A 168 -22.54 21.48 -4.00
CA THR A 168 -23.03 20.14 -4.27
C THR A 168 -22.12 19.48 -5.30
N PHE A 169 -21.14 18.71 -4.83
CA PHE A 169 -20.69 17.61 -5.65
C PHE A 169 -21.84 16.60 -5.61
N SER A 170 -22.53 16.44 -6.72
CA SER A 170 -23.36 15.25 -6.88
C SER A 170 -22.40 14.07 -6.82
N PRO A 171 -22.36 13.28 -5.74
CA PRO A 171 -21.61 12.05 -5.80
C PRO A 171 -22.34 11.22 -6.82
N VAL A 172 -21.66 10.83 -7.84
CA VAL A 172 -22.11 9.73 -8.68
C VAL A 172 -21.90 8.47 -7.82
N ASP A 173 -22.69 8.35 -6.76
CA ASP A 173 -22.52 7.30 -5.74
C ASP A 173 -22.53 5.90 -6.37
N ALA A 174 -23.36 5.70 -7.39
CA ALA A 174 -23.40 4.46 -8.15
C ALA A 174 -22.09 4.22 -8.91
N GLN A 175 -21.53 5.21 -9.60
CA GLN A 175 -20.26 5.06 -10.32
C GLN A 175 -19.09 4.82 -9.37
N THR A 176 -19.09 5.42 -8.19
CA THR A 176 -18.04 5.19 -7.18
C THR A 176 -18.08 3.76 -6.66
N VAL A 177 -19.26 3.19 -6.43
CA VAL A 177 -19.40 1.78 -6.02
C VAL A 177 -18.96 0.84 -7.13
N GLU A 178 -19.33 1.12 -8.39
CA GLU A 178 -18.88 0.32 -9.53
C GLU A 178 -17.37 0.39 -9.72
N GLN A 179 -16.76 1.57 -9.59
CA GLN A 179 -15.30 1.74 -9.64
C GLN A 179 -14.60 0.96 -8.53
N LEU A 180 -15.14 0.95 -7.30
CA LEU A 180 -14.57 0.17 -6.20
C LEU A 180 -14.64 -1.34 -6.49
N LYS A 181 -15.77 -1.83 -7.01
CA LYS A 181 -15.90 -3.23 -7.43
C LYS A 181 -14.90 -3.58 -8.53
N MET A 182 -14.82 -2.75 -9.58
CA MET A 182 -13.88 -2.96 -10.68
C MET A 182 -12.41 -2.96 -10.19
N THR A 183 -12.03 -2.07 -9.28
CA THR A 183 -10.66 -2.07 -8.74
C THR A 183 -10.37 -3.32 -7.91
N ALA A 184 -11.33 -3.82 -7.14
CA ALA A 184 -11.21 -5.08 -6.41
C ALA A 184 -11.07 -6.28 -7.37
N GLU A 185 -11.90 -6.35 -8.41
CA GLU A 185 -11.83 -7.40 -9.43
C GLU A 185 -10.48 -7.41 -10.16
N ILE A 186 -9.94 -6.23 -10.53
CA ILE A 186 -8.63 -6.12 -11.16
C ILE A 186 -7.53 -6.64 -10.24
N VAL A 187 -7.54 -6.24 -8.97
CA VAL A 187 -6.56 -6.73 -7.99
C VAL A 187 -6.67 -8.24 -7.84
N CYS A 188 -7.87 -8.77 -7.62
CA CYS A 188 -8.11 -10.21 -7.49
C CYS A 188 -7.64 -10.98 -8.74
N SER A 189 -7.91 -10.47 -9.95
CA SER A 189 -7.51 -11.11 -11.20
C SER A 189 -6.00 -11.24 -11.33
N VAL A 190 -5.24 -10.23 -10.91
CA VAL A 190 -3.77 -10.24 -10.94
C VAL A 190 -3.20 -11.30 -9.98
N PHE A 191 -3.84 -11.49 -8.83
CA PHE A 191 -3.47 -12.54 -7.86
C PHE A 191 -4.09 -13.91 -8.19
N ARG A 192 -4.93 -14.00 -9.24
CA ARG A 192 -5.67 -15.21 -9.63
C ARG A 192 -6.53 -15.79 -8.52
N VAL A 193 -7.16 -14.92 -7.75
CA VAL A 193 -8.14 -15.29 -6.72
C VAL A 193 -9.52 -14.78 -7.12
N PRO A 194 -10.61 -15.44 -6.68
CA PRO A 194 -11.98 -14.94 -6.90
C PRO A 194 -12.16 -13.57 -6.24
N ALA A 195 -12.94 -12.71 -6.89
CA ALA A 195 -13.34 -11.41 -6.34
C ALA A 195 -14.61 -11.53 -5.49
#